data_7e18464e9c2be2e1915e9bf64b30b021
#
_entry.id   7e18464e9c2be2e1915e9bf64b30b021
#
_cell.length_a   1.000
_cell.length_b   1.000
_cell.length_c   1.000
_cell.angle_alpha   90.00
_cell.angle_beta   90.00
_cell.angle_gamma   90.00
#
_symmetry.space_group_name_H-M   'P 1'
#
loop_
_entity.id
_entity.type
_entity.pdbx_description
1 polymer ?
#
loop_
_entity_poly.entity_id
_entity_poly.type
_entity_poly.pdbx_seq_one_letter_code
_entity_poly.pdbx_strand_id
1 'polypeptide(L)'
;KMRFDEVIKTYGYPFISKDVAMTVWRVKNNNAIWAIRKLNGLHCETGEFSQYNFDRYAKYKPLLDVDFNISDRCCGIMKEKPLDEFKKNNGRATSMTAIMADESKRRTDAWLKTGCNAFDSKSPMSKPMSFWTEQDVLKYIKDNNVEIASVYGDVVEVSNNDKNQLCIGGCGKLSCTKCQ
;
A
#
# COMPACT_ATOMS: atom_id res chain seq x y z
N LYS A 1 -9.32 4.58 -19.34
CA LYS A 1 -9.02 4.28 -17.93
C LYS A 1 -10.34 3.95 -17.23
N MET A 2 -10.47 2.76 -16.63
CA MET A 2 -11.69 2.37 -15.89
C MET A 2 -11.87 3.23 -14.64
N ARG A 3 -13.12 3.59 -14.34
CA ARG A 3 -13.47 4.24 -13.07
C ARG A 3 -13.51 3.19 -11.95
N PHE A 4 -13.43 3.63 -10.70
CA PHE A 4 -13.42 2.70 -9.56
C PHE A 4 -14.71 1.86 -9.47
N ASP A 5 -15.87 2.47 -9.71
CA ASP A 5 -17.15 1.76 -9.73
C ASP A 5 -17.24 0.69 -10.83
N GLU A 6 -16.63 0.92 -11.98
CA GLU A 6 -16.52 -0.07 -13.06
C GLU A 6 -15.58 -1.21 -12.66
N VAL A 7 -14.46 -0.88 -11.98
CA VAL A 7 -13.49 -1.88 -11.53
C VAL A 7 -14.12 -2.83 -10.50
N ILE A 8 -14.83 -2.30 -9.50
CA ILE A 8 -15.47 -3.15 -8.48
C ILE A 8 -16.61 -4.00 -9.05
N LYS A 9 -17.37 -3.48 -10.00
CA LYS A 9 -18.43 -4.26 -10.71
C LYS A 9 -17.82 -5.40 -11.53
N THR A 10 -16.69 -5.16 -12.18
CA THR A 10 -16.06 -6.13 -13.09
C THR A 10 -15.22 -7.16 -12.35
N TYR A 11 -14.42 -6.72 -11.37
CA TYR A 11 -13.40 -7.55 -10.71
C TYR A 11 -13.73 -7.93 -9.27
N GLY A 12 -14.67 -7.25 -8.64
CA GLY A 12 -15.08 -7.48 -7.26
C GLY A 12 -14.59 -6.42 -6.27
N TYR A 13 -15.19 -6.46 -5.09
CA TYR A 13 -14.97 -5.49 -4.01
C TYR A 13 -13.70 -5.79 -3.22
N PRO A 14 -12.87 -4.79 -2.89
CA PRO A 14 -11.73 -4.95 -1.98
C PRO A 14 -12.20 -4.97 -0.53
N PHE A 15 -12.95 -6.01 -0.14
CA PHE A 15 -13.64 -6.09 1.14
C PHE A 15 -12.69 -6.44 2.30
N ILE A 16 -12.85 -5.79 3.45
CA ILE A 16 -12.08 -5.92 4.70
C ILE A 16 -10.64 -5.40 4.54
N SER A 17 -9.81 -6.11 3.80
CA SER A 17 -8.42 -5.74 3.51
C SER A 17 -7.97 -6.39 2.21
N LYS A 18 -6.91 -5.85 1.61
CA LYS A 18 -6.31 -6.42 0.39
C LYS A 18 -5.95 -7.91 0.56
N ASP A 19 -5.39 -8.27 1.72
CA ASP A 19 -4.94 -9.64 1.99
C ASP A 19 -6.12 -10.61 2.17
N VAL A 20 -7.19 -10.19 2.87
CA VAL A 20 -8.42 -10.98 2.98
C VAL A 20 -9.11 -11.11 1.63
N ALA A 21 -9.28 -10.01 0.90
CA ALA A 21 -9.90 -10.02 -0.43
C ALA A 21 -9.15 -10.92 -1.41
N MET A 22 -7.81 -10.84 -1.42
CA MET A 22 -6.97 -11.72 -2.22
C MET A 22 -7.16 -13.20 -1.82
N THR A 23 -7.17 -13.49 -0.52
CA THR A 23 -7.30 -14.87 -0.02
C THR A 23 -8.64 -15.47 -0.44
N VAL A 24 -9.75 -14.72 -0.23
CA VAL A 24 -11.10 -15.16 -0.66
C VAL A 24 -11.17 -15.34 -2.17
N TRP A 25 -10.64 -14.40 -2.95
CA TRP A 25 -10.63 -14.51 -4.40
C TRP A 25 -9.87 -15.76 -4.87
N ARG A 26 -8.71 -16.06 -4.27
CA ARG A 26 -7.89 -17.23 -4.60
C ARG A 26 -8.60 -18.55 -4.30
N VAL A 27 -9.39 -18.60 -3.24
CA VAL A 27 -10.22 -19.78 -2.96
C VAL A 27 -11.33 -19.92 -3.99
N LYS A 28 -12.13 -18.85 -4.22
CA LYS A 28 -13.29 -18.90 -5.11
C LYS A 28 -12.94 -19.18 -6.57
N ASN A 29 -11.81 -18.69 -7.07
CA ASN A 29 -11.50 -18.74 -8.50
C ASN A 29 -10.39 -19.72 -8.86
N ASN A 30 -9.49 -20.05 -7.95
CA ASN A 30 -8.30 -20.85 -8.26
C ASN A 30 -8.17 -22.12 -7.39
N ASN A 31 -9.05 -22.33 -6.43
CA ASN A 31 -8.94 -23.40 -5.42
C ASN A 31 -7.53 -23.48 -4.80
N ALA A 32 -6.90 -22.32 -4.56
CA ALA A 32 -5.52 -22.25 -4.10
C ALA A 32 -5.37 -22.88 -2.70
N ILE A 33 -4.63 -23.97 -2.60
CA ILE A 33 -4.47 -24.75 -1.35
C ILE A 33 -4.01 -23.90 -0.18
N TRP A 34 -3.01 -23.03 -0.41
CA TRP A 34 -2.52 -22.14 0.65
C TRP A 34 -3.60 -21.18 1.18
N ALA A 35 -4.49 -20.69 0.33
CA ALA A 35 -5.57 -19.79 0.70
C ALA A 35 -6.70 -20.54 1.43
N ILE A 36 -7.02 -21.75 1.01
CA ILE A 36 -7.95 -22.65 1.69
C ILE A 36 -7.42 -22.94 3.10
N ARG A 37 -6.16 -23.32 3.24
CA ARG A 37 -5.52 -23.56 4.54
C ARG A 37 -5.59 -22.32 5.42
N LYS A 38 -5.25 -21.15 4.89
CA LYS A 38 -5.27 -19.87 5.60
C LYS A 38 -6.64 -19.54 6.19
N LEU A 39 -7.72 -19.68 5.40
CA LEU A 39 -9.10 -19.48 5.87
C LEU A 39 -9.60 -20.55 6.84
N ASN A 40 -8.96 -21.71 6.88
CA ASN A 40 -9.25 -22.77 7.84
C ASN A 40 -8.37 -22.68 9.11
N GLY A 41 -7.59 -21.62 9.28
CA GLY A 41 -6.72 -21.46 10.44
C GLY A 41 -5.48 -22.36 10.41
N LEU A 42 -5.05 -22.81 9.22
CA LEU A 42 -3.90 -23.67 9.05
C LEU A 42 -2.70 -22.89 8.49
N HIS A 43 -1.50 -23.40 8.73
CA HIS A 43 -0.28 -22.88 8.13
C HIS A 43 -0.30 -23.10 6.60
N CYS A 44 0.05 -22.07 5.84
CA CYS A 44 -0.12 -22.06 4.37
C CYS A 44 0.67 -23.18 3.67
N GLU A 45 1.86 -23.50 4.15
CA GLU A 45 2.77 -24.48 3.54
C GLU A 45 2.62 -25.87 4.13
N THR A 46 2.62 -26.02 5.46
CA THR A 46 2.58 -27.32 6.13
C THR A 46 1.17 -27.88 6.26
N GLY A 47 0.16 -27.03 6.39
CA GLY A 47 -1.22 -27.45 6.66
C GLY A 47 -1.51 -27.78 8.12
N GLU A 48 -0.55 -27.57 9.02
CA GLU A 48 -0.74 -27.72 10.45
C GLU A 48 -1.58 -26.58 11.03
N PHE A 49 -2.14 -26.77 12.22
CA PHE A 49 -2.88 -25.71 12.90
C PHE A 49 -2.00 -24.49 13.16
N SER A 50 -2.52 -23.30 12.89
CA SER A 50 -1.86 -22.03 13.11
C SER A 50 -2.78 -21.08 13.87
N GLN A 51 -2.48 -20.83 15.13
CA GLN A 51 -3.24 -19.87 15.95
C GLN A 51 -3.31 -18.51 15.30
N TYR A 52 -2.21 -18.03 14.70
CA TYR A 52 -2.17 -16.76 13.98
C TYR A 52 -3.19 -16.71 12.82
N ASN A 53 -3.24 -17.75 11.99
CA ASN A 53 -4.18 -17.78 10.87
C ASN A 53 -5.61 -17.97 11.35
N PHE A 54 -5.82 -18.75 12.40
CA PHE A 54 -7.14 -18.97 12.99
C PHE A 54 -7.74 -17.65 13.49
N ASP A 55 -7.04 -16.92 14.33
CA ASP A 55 -7.52 -15.66 14.92
C ASP A 55 -7.74 -14.56 13.84
N ARG A 56 -6.88 -14.55 12.84
CA ARG A 56 -6.87 -13.49 11.86
C ARG A 56 -7.76 -13.72 10.65
N TYR A 57 -7.91 -14.95 10.18
CA TYR A 57 -8.56 -15.26 8.91
C TYR A 57 -9.78 -16.17 9.00
N ALA A 58 -9.87 -17.10 9.96
CA ALA A 58 -10.94 -18.09 10.00
C ALA A 58 -12.34 -17.45 10.08
N LYS A 59 -12.47 -16.32 10.76
CA LYS A 59 -13.72 -15.53 10.85
C LYS A 59 -14.23 -14.99 9.50
N TYR A 60 -13.40 -14.96 8.47
CA TYR A 60 -13.77 -14.49 7.13
C TYR A 60 -14.16 -15.61 6.18
N LYS A 61 -14.17 -16.86 6.63
CA LYS A 61 -14.64 -18.01 5.86
C LYS A 61 -16.06 -17.84 5.28
N PRO A 62 -17.04 -17.24 5.99
CA PRO A 62 -18.37 -16.98 5.44
C PRO A 62 -18.38 -16.08 4.19
N LEU A 63 -17.31 -15.33 3.92
CA LEU A 63 -17.20 -14.55 2.69
C LEU A 63 -17.06 -15.39 1.41
N LEU A 64 -16.85 -16.69 1.55
CA LEU A 64 -16.89 -17.62 0.42
C LEU A 64 -18.31 -17.82 -0.13
N ASP A 65 -19.34 -17.67 0.70
CA ASP A 65 -20.73 -17.96 0.38
C ASP A 65 -21.52 -16.72 -0.08
N VAL A 66 -20.88 -15.53 -0.09
CA VAL A 66 -21.54 -14.31 -0.57
C VAL A 66 -21.72 -14.33 -2.09
N ASP A 67 -22.79 -13.72 -2.56
CA ASP A 67 -23.19 -13.69 -3.97
C ASP A 67 -22.45 -12.65 -4.83
N PHE A 68 -21.69 -11.75 -4.18
CA PHE A 68 -20.87 -10.77 -4.89
C PHE A 68 -19.39 -11.16 -4.94
N ASN A 69 -18.67 -10.61 -5.91
CA ASN A 69 -17.25 -10.87 -6.05
C ASN A 69 -16.41 -10.04 -5.07
N ILE A 70 -15.47 -10.71 -4.41
CA ILE A 70 -14.46 -10.08 -3.56
C ILE A 70 -13.09 -10.25 -4.22
N SER A 71 -12.31 -9.17 -4.34
CA SER A 71 -11.02 -9.20 -5.04
C SER A 71 -10.13 -8.03 -4.61
N ASP A 72 -8.83 -8.25 -4.65
CA ASP A 72 -7.80 -7.22 -4.41
C ASP A 72 -7.31 -6.52 -5.69
N ARG A 73 -7.97 -6.76 -6.83
CA ARG A 73 -7.45 -6.36 -8.15
C ARG A 73 -7.51 -4.86 -8.44
N CYS A 74 -8.24 -4.08 -7.65
CA CYS A 74 -8.41 -2.64 -7.87
C CYS A 74 -7.06 -1.89 -7.99
N CYS A 75 -6.07 -2.21 -7.14
CA CYS A 75 -4.75 -1.58 -7.22
C CYS A 75 -4.01 -1.94 -8.52
N GLY A 76 -4.03 -3.22 -8.91
CA GLY A 76 -3.42 -3.67 -10.15
C GLY A 76 -4.02 -2.97 -11.38
N ILE A 77 -5.35 -2.88 -11.44
CA ILE A 77 -6.06 -2.28 -12.58
C ILE A 77 -5.91 -0.76 -12.62
N MET A 78 -6.02 -0.08 -11.47
CA MET A 78 -6.08 1.38 -11.44
C MET A 78 -4.72 2.07 -11.33
N LYS A 79 -3.72 1.40 -10.73
CA LYS A 79 -2.40 1.99 -10.44
C LYS A 79 -1.28 1.30 -11.22
N GLU A 80 -1.16 -0.02 -11.12
CA GLU A 80 -0.01 -0.75 -11.66
C GLU A 80 -0.09 -0.86 -13.19
N LYS A 81 -1.20 -1.37 -13.72
CA LYS A 81 -1.38 -1.54 -15.17
C LYS A 81 -1.22 -0.25 -15.99
N PRO A 82 -1.84 0.90 -15.62
CA PRO A 82 -1.62 2.16 -16.35
C PRO A 82 -0.17 2.64 -16.33
N LEU A 83 0.55 2.42 -15.20
CA LEU A 83 1.95 2.78 -15.10
C LEU A 83 2.82 1.89 -16.00
N ASP A 84 2.57 0.59 -16.02
CA ASP A 84 3.30 -0.36 -16.86
C ASP A 84 3.05 -0.11 -18.35
N GLU A 85 1.81 0.18 -18.74
CA GLU A 85 1.45 0.60 -20.10
C GLU A 85 2.17 1.90 -20.49
N PHE A 86 2.19 2.89 -19.59
CA PHE A 86 2.92 4.14 -19.83
C PHE A 86 4.42 3.90 -20.05
N LYS A 87 5.05 3.11 -19.19
CA LYS A 87 6.47 2.76 -19.31
C LYS A 87 6.77 2.09 -20.64
N LYS A 88 5.95 1.09 -21.01
CA LYS A 88 6.10 0.34 -22.25
C LYS A 88 5.96 1.23 -23.48
N ASN A 89 4.93 2.08 -23.52
CA ASN A 89 4.63 2.92 -24.67
C ASN A 89 5.64 4.08 -24.86
N ASN A 90 6.32 4.49 -23.78
CA ASN A 90 7.28 5.59 -23.82
C ASN A 90 8.75 5.13 -23.75
N GLY A 91 9.02 3.82 -23.82
CA GLY A 91 10.38 3.28 -23.73
C GLY A 91 11.07 3.57 -22.38
N ARG A 92 10.31 3.80 -21.32
CA ARG A 92 10.83 4.17 -20.00
C ARG A 92 10.81 2.96 -19.07
N ALA A 93 11.98 2.37 -18.85
CA ALA A 93 12.13 1.20 -17.99
C ALA A 93 12.20 1.53 -16.49
N THR A 94 12.80 2.68 -16.12
CA THR A 94 13.07 3.06 -14.73
C THR A 94 12.02 4.03 -14.19
N SER A 95 11.50 3.74 -13.00
CA SER A 95 10.61 4.66 -12.26
C SER A 95 11.42 5.45 -11.24
N MET A 96 11.12 6.74 -11.11
CA MET A 96 11.54 7.54 -9.96
C MET A 96 10.33 7.73 -9.03
N THR A 97 10.49 7.46 -7.73
CA THR A 97 9.41 7.55 -6.74
C THR A 97 9.87 8.28 -5.48
N ALA A 98 8.97 9.06 -4.89
CA ALA A 98 9.20 9.78 -3.64
C ALA A 98 8.93 8.91 -2.39
N ILE A 99 9.30 7.63 -2.43
CA ILE A 99 9.13 6.70 -1.32
C ILE A 99 10.21 6.97 -0.27
N MET A 100 9.78 7.15 0.98
CA MET A 100 10.67 7.26 2.14
C MET A 100 10.72 5.95 2.94
N ALA A 101 11.90 5.60 3.47
CA ALA A 101 12.05 4.41 4.33
C ALA A 101 11.25 4.57 5.64
N ASP A 102 11.16 5.80 6.14
CA ASP A 102 10.47 6.16 7.39
C ASP A 102 8.95 5.89 7.38
N GLU A 103 8.32 5.80 6.22
CA GLU A 103 6.86 5.61 6.12
C GLU A 103 6.36 4.26 6.66
N SER A 104 7.17 3.21 6.65
CA SER A 104 6.81 1.90 7.20
C SER A 104 7.99 0.95 7.30
N LYS A 105 7.93 -0.01 8.25
CA LYS A 105 8.92 -1.08 8.38
C LYS A 105 9.21 -1.79 7.05
N ARG A 106 8.18 -2.11 6.26
CA ARG A 106 8.35 -2.75 4.95
C ARG A 106 9.19 -1.91 3.98
N ARG A 107 9.06 -0.57 4.03
CA ARG A 107 9.86 0.34 3.19
C ARG A 107 11.27 0.48 3.71
N THR A 108 11.46 0.52 5.03
CA THR A 108 12.79 0.45 5.66
C THR A 108 13.51 -0.83 5.26
N ASP A 109 12.87 -2.00 5.40
CA ASP A 109 13.46 -3.29 5.04
C ASP A 109 13.84 -3.35 3.54
N ALA A 110 12.99 -2.80 2.67
CA ALA A 110 13.27 -2.72 1.23
C ALA A 110 14.44 -1.77 0.93
N TRP A 111 14.55 -0.65 1.62
CA TRP A 111 15.65 0.29 1.47
C TRP A 111 16.97 -0.30 1.96
N LEU A 112 16.98 -0.95 3.12
CA LEU A 112 18.18 -1.65 3.64
C LEU A 112 18.67 -2.74 2.68
N LYS A 113 17.75 -3.38 1.96
CA LYS A 113 18.10 -4.44 0.99
C LYS A 113 18.63 -3.91 -0.35
N THR A 114 18.08 -2.82 -0.88
CA THR A 114 18.36 -2.35 -2.26
C THR A 114 18.94 -0.94 -2.34
N GLY A 115 19.00 -0.22 -1.22
CA GLY A 115 19.40 1.20 -1.22
C GLY A 115 18.37 2.11 -1.91
N CYS A 116 18.84 3.30 -2.28
CA CYS A 116 18.04 4.30 -3.00
C CYS A 116 17.76 3.90 -4.45
N ASN A 117 18.63 3.09 -5.06
CA ASN A 117 18.55 2.70 -6.46
C ASN A 117 18.56 1.17 -6.60
N ALA A 118 17.54 0.64 -7.26
CA ALA A 118 17.39 -0.78 -7.53
C ALA A 118 17.30 -1.00 -9.05
N PHE A 119 18.38 -0.71 -9.78
CA PHE A 119 18.39 -0.77 -11.24
C PHE A 119 18.48 -2.19 -11.79
N ASP A 120 19.07 -3.12 -11.04
CA ASP A 120 19.23 -4.54 -11.43
C ASP A 120 17.99 -5.39 -11.14
N SER A 121 16.88 -4.78 -10.70
CA SER A 121 15.64 -5.47 -10.43
C SER A 121 14.80 -5.66 -11.69
N LYS A 122 13.85 -6.61 -11.66
CA LYS A 122 12.85 -6.78 -12.73
C LYS A 122 12.05 -5.52 -13.04
N SER A 123 11.92 -4.62 -12.09
CA SER A 123 11.30 -3.30 -12.20
C SER A 123 12.28 -2.26 -11.70
N PRO A 124 13.19 -1.76 -12.55
CA PRO A 124 14.17 -0.76 -12.15
C PRO A 124 13.53 0.46 -11.52
N MET A 125 14.08 0.91 -10.39
CA MET A 125 13.50 1.99 -9.59
C MET A 125 14.58 2.85 -8.93
N SER A 126 14.37 4.16 -8.92
CA SER A 126 15.10 5.12 -8.12
C SER A 126 14.19 5.73 -7.06
N LYS A 127 14.68 5.81 -5.83
CA LYS A 127 13.97 6.33 -4.65
C LYS A 127 14.83 7.40 -3.99
N PRO A 128 14.99 8.58 -4.60
CA PRO A 128 15.92 9.61 -4.11
C PRO A 128 15.59 10.14 -2.72
N MET A 129 14.34 10.01 -2.28
CA MET A 129 13.89 10.43 -0.95
C MET A 129 13.93 9.32 0.11
N SER A 130 14.53 8.16 -0.18
CA SER A 130 14.48 7.01 0.75
C SER A 130 15.03 7.30 2.15
N PHE A 131 16.04 8.16 2.25
CA PHE A 131 16.68 8.53 3.52
C PHE A 131 16.05 9.75 4.21
N TRP A 132 15.05 10.38 3.58
CA TRP A 132 14.33 11.50 4.19
C TRP A 132 13.35 10.99 5.25
N THR A 133 13.19 11.79 6.31
CA THR A 133 12.13 11.63 7.29
C THR A 133 10.94 12.54 6.97
N GLU A 134 9.79 12.32 7.61
CA GLU A 134 8.64 13.24 7.51
C GLU A 134 9.02 14.66 7.94
N GLN A 135 9.85 14.79 8.97
CA GLN A 135 10.31 16.10 9.45
C GLN A 135 11.20 16.81 8.43
N ASP A 136 12.04 16.09 7.69
CA ASP A 136 12.86 16.68 6.61
C ASP A 136 11.97 17.23 5.51
N VAL A 137 10.92 16.49 5.12
CA VAL A 137 9.97 16.95 4.11
C VAL A 137 9.22 18.18 4.56
N LEU A 138 8.69 18.19 5.78
CA LEU A 138 7.96 19.34 6.33
C LEU A 138 8.86 20.58 6.47
N LYS A 139 10.10 20.37 6.92
CA LYS A 139 11.09 21.44 6.98
C LYS A 139 11.40 22.00 5.60
N TYR A 140 11.61 21.15 4.61
CA TYR A 140 11.86 21.58 3.24
C TYR A 140 10.69 22.40 2.66
N ILE A 141 9.45 21.94 2.87
CA ILE A 141 8.23 22.65 2.44
C ILE A 141 8.19 24.05 3.07
N LYS A 142 8.42 24.13 4.38
CA LYS A 142 8.41 25.40 5.13
C LYS A 142 9.50 26.35 4.68
N ASP A 143 10.75 25.87 4.62
CA ASP A 143 11.92 26.71 4.32
C ASP A 143 11.93 27.22 2.87
N ASN A 144 11.33 26.47 1.95
CA ASN A 144 11.29 26.82 0.52
C ASN A 144 9.91 27.34 0.05
N ASN A 145 8.97 27.56 0.97
CA ASN A 145 7.59 27.99 0.65
C ASN A 145 6.95 27.16 -0.46
N VAL A 146 7.13 25.82 -0.42
CA VAL A 146 6.57 24.93 -1.43
C VAL A 146 5.05 24.88 -1.26
N GLU A 147 4.33 25.18 -2.36
CA GLU A 147 2.87 25.06 -2.37
C GLU A 147 2.44 23.59 -2.24
N ILE A 148 1.59 23.30 -1.28
CA ILE A 148 1.01 21.98 -1.05
C ILE A 148 -0.50 22.04 -1.21
N ALA A 149 -1.15 20.89 -1.45
CA ALA A 149 -2.59 20.83 -1.60
C ALA A 149 -3.31 21.33 -0.33
N SER A 150 -4.32 22.18 -0.50
CA SER A 150 -5.05 22.83 0.60
C SER A 150 -5.66 21.87 1.63
N VAL A 151 -5.91 20.62 1.23
CA VAL A 151 -6.39 19.56 2.14
C VAL A 151 -5.42 19.26 3.30
N TYR A 152 -4.15 19.55 3.14
CA TYR A 152 -3.14 19.36 4.19
C TYR A 152 -3.10 20.52 5.19
N GLY A 153 -3.60 21.70 4.82
CA GLY A 153 -3.45 22.93 5.64
C GLY A 153 -2.01 23.43 5.66
N ASP A 154 -1.71 24.26 6.63
CA ASP A 154 -0.38 24.87 6.80
C ASP A 154 0.57 23.98 7.59
N VAL A 155 1.88 24.12 7.33
CA VAL A 155 2.92 23.49 8.15
C VAL A 155 3.11 24.34 9.43
N VAL A 156 2.76 23.76 10.57
CA VAL A 156 2.80 24.42 11.88
C VAL A 156 3.82 23.75 12.81
N GLU A 157 4.38 24.53 13.74
CA GLU A 157 5.21 23.99 14.80
C GLU A 157 4.36 23.64 16.02
N VAL A 158 4.54 22.42 16.52
CA VAL A 158 3.88 21.94 17.74
C VAL A 158 4.95 21.54 18.74
N SER A 159 4.91 22.17 19.92
CA SER A 159 5.79 21.80 21.03
C SER A 159 5.20 20.59 21.74
N ASN A 160 5.93 19.50 21.78
CA ASN A 160 5.52 18.27 22.47
C ASN A 160 6.72 17.76 23.29
N ASN A 161 6.62 17.81 24.64
CA ASN A 161 7.63 17.28 25.56
C ASN A 161 9.08 17.65 25.18
N ASP A 162 9.40 18.95 25.16
CA ASP A 162 10.71 19.51 24.85
C ASP A 162 11.27 19.29 23.42
N LYS A 163 10.45 18.81 22.50
CA LYS A 163 10.81 18.69 21.08
C LYS A 163 9.82 19.47 20.22
N ASN A 164 10.32 20.48 19.53
CA ASN A 164 9.55 21.16 18.50
C ASN A 164 9.46 20.25 17.28
N GLN A 165 8.23 19.85 16.92
CA GLN A 165 7.95 19.06 15.72
C GLN A 165 7.13 19.88 14.74
N LEU A 166 7.41 19.69 13.45
CA LEU A 166 6.57 20.22 12.38
C LEU A 166 5.41 19.25 12.14
N CYS A 167 4.22 19.80 12.01
CA CYS A 167 3.00 19.06 11.71
C CYS A 167 2.20 19.79 10.63
N ILE A 168 1.28 19.07 10.00
CA ILE A 168 0.32 19.65 9.05
C ILE A 168 -0.96 19.98 9.81
N GLY A 169 -1.43 21.23 9.69
CA GLY A 169 -2.58 21.72 10.42
C GLY A 169 -3.91 21.05 10.09
N GLY A 170 -4.05 20.47 8.90
CA GLY A 170 -5.30 19.86 8.44
C GLY A 170 -5.62 18.50 9.06
N CYS A 171 -4.68 17.57 9.08
CA CYS A 171 -4.92 16.19 9.55
C CYS A 171 -3.78 15.56 10.34
N GLY A 172 -2.74 16.31 10.64
CA GLY A 172 -1.64 15.91 11.53
C GLY A 172 -0.62 14.93 10.96
N LYS A 173 -0.77 14.46 9.70
CA LYS A 173 0.21 13.59 9.02
C LYS A 173 0.16 13.78 7.51
N LEU A 174 1.34 13.75 6.85
CA LEU A 174 1.45 13.72 5.38
C LEU A 174 0.78 12.50 4.74
N SER A 175 0.71 11.39 5.45
CA SER A 175 0.02 10.17 5.05
C SER A 175 -1.37 10.08 5.68
N CYS A 176 -2.20 11.11 5.51
CA CYS A 176 -3.55 11.10 6.07
C CYS A 176 -4.42 10.02 5.42
N THR A 177 -4.82 9.04 6.21
CA THR A 177 -5.77 8.00 5.81
C THR A 177 -7.24 8.38 6.07
N LYS A 178 -7.50 9.55 6.68
CA LYS A 178 -8.86 9.99 7.04
C LYS A 178 -9.66 10.54 5.86
N CYS A 179 -8.98 10.82 4.73
CA CYS A 179 -9.61 11.34 3.52
C CYS A 179 -9.75 10.27 2.42
N GLN A 180 -9.64 8.98 2.78
CA GLN A 180 -9.86 7.86 1.86
C GLN A 180 -11.29 7.36 1.92
#